data_4de0ea0b8cf6691915a1ef472268b1d8
#
_entry.id   4de0ea0b8cf6691915a1ef472268b1d8
#
_cell.length_a   1.000
_cell.length_b   1.000
_cell.length_c   1.000
_cell.angle_alpha   90.00
_cell.angle_beta   90.00
_cell.angle_gamma   90.00
#
_symmetry.space_group_name_H-M   'P 1'
#
loop_
_entity.id
_entity.type
_entity.pdbx_description
1 polymer ?
#
loop_
_entity_poly.entity_id
_entity_poly.type
_entity_poly.pdbx_seq_one_letter_code
_entity_poly.pdbx_strand_id
1 'polypeptide(L)'
;MTAAVRLQKELMDLMMSGVEGISAFPCDDNLFEWTATIQGADATAYEGLDFQLKLKFGNNYPFEPPTVTFVTPCFHPNVDCHGAICLDILKENWTAVLTASQVLLSIQSLLDNPNNASPLNPQAATLWADQAEFRRAVRAAYEAKGKPM
;
A
#
# COMPACT_ATOMS: atom_id res chain seq x y z
N MET A 1 1.21 26.88 -2.96
CA MET A 1 0.60 25.74 -3.71
C MET A 1 -0.47 25.11 -2.84
N THR A 2 -1.66 24.94 -3.38
CA THR A 2 -2.74 24.28 -2.67
C THR A 2 -2.57 22.77 -2.71
N ALA A 3 -3.25 22.07 -1.81
CA ALA A 3 -3.27 20.61 -1.82
C ALA A 3 -3.77 20.07 -3.17
N ALA A 4 -4.83 20.67 -3.71
CA ALA A 4 -5.40 20.23 -4.99
C ALA A 4 -4.39 20.34 -6.14
N VAL A 5 -3.66 21.45 -6.22
CA VAL A 5 -2.65 21.64 -7.26
C VAL A 5 -1.52 20.62 -7.13
N ARG A 6 -1.07 20.39 -5.89
CA ARG A 6 -0.04 19.39 -5.60
C ARG A 6 -0.48 17.98 -6.01
N LEU A 7 -1.73 17.61 -5.66
CA LEU A 7 -2.27 16.29 -5.99
C LEU A 7 -2.45 16.09 -7.49
N GLN A 8 -2.89 17.12 -8.20
CA GLN A 8 -3.01 17.06 -9.67
C GLN A 8 -1.65 16.77 -10.31
N LYS A 9 -0.62 17.47 -9.83
CA LYS A 9 0.73 17.28 -10.36
C LYS A 9 1.26 15.89 -10.07
N GLU A 10 1.10 15.40 -8.82
CA GLU A 10 1.59 14.09 -8.45
C GLU A 10 0.87 12.98 -9.22
N LEU A 11 -0.45 13.12 -9.39
CA LEU A 11 -1.23 12.13 -10.12
C LEU A 11 -0.80 12.08 -11.59
N MET A 12 -0.62 13.24 -12.20
CA MET A 12 -0.17 13.33 -13.59
C MET A 12 1.23 12.74 -13.75
N ASP A 13 2.15 13.08 -12.85
CA ASP A 13 3.51 12.54 -12.89
C ASP A 13 3.49 11.01 -12.80
N LEU A 14 2.67 10.47 -11.91
CA LEU A 14 2.56 9.03 -11.71
C LEU A 14 1.98 8.32 -12.92
N MET A 15 0.95 8.91 -13.52
CA MET A 15 0.32 8.34 -14.72
C MET A 15 1.22 8.40 -15.95
N MET A 16 2.08 9.42 -16.05
CA MET A 16 2.95 9.60 -17.20
C MET A 16 4.32 8.95 -17.06
N SER A 17 4.84 8.83 -15.84
CA SER A 17 6.17 8.26 -15.62
C SER A 17 6.19 6.74 -15.83
N GLY A 18 5.03 6.08 -15.71
CA GLY A 18 4.93 4.65 -15.95
C GLY A 18 5.77 3.80 -15.00
N VAL A 19 5.72 4.08 -13.69
CA VAL A 19 6.43 3.26 -12.72
C VAL A 19 5.88 1.84 -12.79
N GLU A 20 6.74 0.88 -13.08
CA GLU A 20 6.35 -0.52 -13.28
C GLU A 20 5.76 -1.11 -12.00
N GLY A 21 4.61 -1.77 -12.16
CA GLY A 21 3.95 -2.45 -11.04
C GLY A 21 3.12 -1.54 -10.16
N ILE A 22 3.02 -0.25 -10.48
CA ILE A 22 2.25 0.70 -9.68
C ILE A 22 1.38 1.55 -10.58
N SER A 23 0.09 1.68 -10.23
CA SER A 23 -0.83 2.59 -10.92
C SER A 23 -1.75 3.23 -9.90
N ALA A 24 -2.32 4.38 -10.24
CA ALA A 24 -3.27 5.07 -9.39
C ALA A 24 -4.20 5.94 -10.21
N PHE A 25 -5.45 6.04 -9.76
CA PHE A 25 -6.47 6.85 -10.40
C PHE A 25 -7.33 7.50 -9.31
N PRO A 26 -7.86 8.72 -9.55
CA PRO A 26 -8.77 9.32 -8.58
C PRO A 26 -10.07 8.52 -8.52
N CYS A 27 -10.67 8.45 -7.34
CA CYS A 27 -11.97 7.80 -7.15
C CYS A 27 -13.06 8.75 -7.65
N ASP A 28 -13.79 8.32 -8.66
CA ASP A 28 -14.80 9.16 -9.29
C ASP A 28 -14.16 10.50 -9.70
N ASP A 29 -14.73 11.63 -9.32
CA ASP A 29 -14.15 12.94 -9.61
C ASP A 29 -13.47 13.55 -8.38
N ASN A 30 -13.16 12.72 -7.38
CA ASN A 30 -12.56 13.21 -6.13
C ASN A 30 -11.04 13.09 -6.16
N LEU A 31 -10.38 14.21 -6.36
CA LEU A 31 -8.91 14.27 -6.42
C LEU A 31 -8.26 13.92 -5.07
N PHE A 32 -9.00 14.02 -3.97
CA PHE A 32 -8.47 13.75 -2.62
C PHE A 32 -8.62 12.28 -2.21
N GLU A 33 -9.12 11.44 -3.09
CA GLU A 33 -9.26 10.01 -2.83
C GLU A 33 -8.85 9.24 -4.08
N TRP A 34 -7.80 8.41 -3.95
CA TRP A 34 -7.27 7.64 -5.08
C TRP A 34 -7.43 6.15 -4.82
N THR A 35 -7.61 5.40 -5.91
CA THR A 35 -7.46 3.94 -5.92
C THR A 35 -6.13 3.63 -6.59
N ALA A 36 -5.29 2.87 -5.90
CA ALA A 36 -4.00 2.47 -6.44
C ALA A 36 -3.91 0.95 -6.53
N THR A 37 -3.07 0.47 -7.43
CA THR A 37 -2.77 -0.96 -7.56
C THR A 37 -1.27 -1.15 -7.45
N ILE A 38 -0.86 -2.12 -6.61
CA ILE A 38 0.54 -2.52 -6.45
C ILE A 38 0.65 -3.98 -6.82
N GLN A 39 1.58 -4.31 -7.72
CA GLN A 39 1.88 -5.69 -8.08
C GLN A 39 2.94 -6.24 -7.13
N GLY A 40 2.74 -7.48 -6.68
CA GLY A 40 3.77 -8.18 -5.92
C GLY A 40 5.00 -8.39 -6.78
N ALA A 41 6.18 -8.14 -6.20
CA ALA A 41 7.44 -8.25 -6.94
C ALA A 41 7.77 -9.72 -7.24
N ASP A 42 8.53 -9.94 -8.33
CA ASP A 42 8.98 -11.27 -8.70
C ASP A 42 9.85 -11.87 -7.60
N ALA A 43 9.77 -13.18 -7.45
CA ALA A 43 10.54 -13.95 -6.46
C ALA A 43 10.15 -13.64 -5.00
N THR A 44 9.00 -13.00 -4.77
CA THR A 44 8.47 -12.80 -3.41
C THR A 44 7.23 -13.68 -3.21
N ALA A 45 6.79 -13.76 -1.96
CA ALA A 45 5.55 -14.49 -1.63
C ALA A 45 4.32 -13.87 -2.31
N TYR A 46 4.43 -12.64 -2.79
CA TYR A 46 3.34 -11.89 -3.40
C TYR A 46 3.38 -11.87 -4.93
N GLU A 47 4.34 -12.57 -5.52
CA GLU A 47 4.51 -12.61 -6.97
C GLU A 47 3.21 -13.01 -7.67
N GLY A 48 2.86 -12.28 -8.72
CA GLY A 48 1.68 -12.56 -9.52
C GLY A 48 0.38 -12.05 -8.92
N LEU A 49 0.42 -11.40 -7.78
CA LEU A 49 -0.77 -10.85 -7.12
C LEU A 49 -0.83 -9.34 -7.30
N ASP A 50 -2.03 -8.82 -7.52
CA ASP A 50 -2.29 -7.39 -7.65
C ASP A 50 -3.10 -6.93 -6.44
N PHE A 51 -2.58 -5.99 -5.68
CA PHE A 51 -3.23 -5.46 -4.49
C PHE A 51 -3.78 -4.07 -4.76
N GLN A 52 -5.05 -3.89 -4.46
CA GLN A 52 -5.72 -2.60 -4.56
C GLN A 52 -5.65 -1.89 -3.21
N LEU A 53 -5.30 -0.61 -3.25
CA LEU A 53 -5.22 0.23 -2.06
C LEU A 53 -6.05 1.48 -2.25
N LYS A 54 -6.43 2.10 -1.15
CA LYS A 54 -7.11 3.38 -1.15
C LYS A 54 -6.24 4.41 -0.44
N LEU A 55 -6.06 5.57 -1.09
CA LEU A 55 -5.34 6.70 -0.52
C LEU A 55 -6.31 7.84 -0.29
N LYS A 56 -6.31 8.39 0.91
CA LYS A 56 -7.12 9.56 1.25
C LYS A 56 -6.20 10.68 1.68
N PHE A 57 -6.37 11.84 1.04
CA PHE A 57 -5.55 13.01 1.31
C PHE A 57 -6.40 14.09 2.00
N GLY A 58 -5.86 14.68 3.06
CA GLY A 58 -6.53 15.79 3.74
C GLY A 58 -6.17 17.13 3.10
N ASN A 59 -6.86 18.18 3.55
CA ASN A 59 -6.63 19.53 3.04
C ASN A 59 -5.26 20.09 3.42
N ASN A 60 -4.61 19.50 4.42
CA ASN A 60 -3.27 19.90 4.84
C ASN A 60 -2.16 19.17 4.10
N TYR A 61 -2.50 18.29 3.15
CA TYR A 61 -1.49 17.63 2.34
C TYR A 61 -0.71 18.68 1.55
N PRO A 62 0.60 18.63 1.45
CA PRO A 62 1.52 17.58 1.84
C PRO A 62 2.13 17.72 3.24
N PHE A 63 1.62 18.59 4.10
CA PHE A 63 2.16 18.78 5.44
C PHE A 63 1.73 17.66 6.40
N GLU A 64 0.68 16.95 6.04
CA GLU A 64 0.25 15.76 6.74
C GLU A 64 0.25 14.59 5.75
N PRO A 65 0.56 13.36 6.22
CA PRO A 65 0.58 12.21 5.31
C PRO A 65 -0.82 11.82 4.86
N PRO A 66 -0.92 11.10 3.72
CA PRO A 66 -2.20 10.49 3.35
C PRO A 66 -2.52 9.31 4.25
N THR A 67 -3.79 8.96 4.33
CA THR A 67 -4.22 7.69 4.92
C THR A 67 -4.22 6.65 3.81
N VAL A 68 -3.52 5.53 4.03
CA VAL A 68 -3.39 4.48 3.02
C VAL A 68 -3.81 3.15 3.63
N THR A 69 -4.73 2.45 2.95
CA THR A 69 -5.20 1.15 3.41
C THR A 69 -5.27 0.17 2.25
N PHE A 70 -5.04 -1.11 2.54
CA PHE A 70 -5.29 -2.17 1.56
C PHE A 70 -6.77 -2.43 1.45
N VAL A 71 -7.29 -2.46 0.23
CA VAL A 71 -8.66 -2.90 -0.06
C VAL A 71 -8.65 -4.41 -0.30
N THR A 72 -7.69 -4.90 -1.09
CA THR A 72 -7.47 -6.33 -1.28
C THR A 72 -6.89 -6.91 0.00
N PRO A 73 -7.40 -8.04 0.51
CA PRO A 73 -6.81 -8.67 1.68
C PRO A 73 -5.33 -8.97 1.47
N CYS A 74 -4.50 -8.51 2.40
CA CYS A 74 -3.05 -8.65 2.33
C CYS A 74 -2.52 -9.28 3.62
N PHE A 75 -2.06 -10.51 3.53
CA PHE A 75 -1.46 -11.21 4.67
C PHE A 75 0.00 -10.78 4.77
N HIS A 76 0.30 -9.94 5.76
CA HIS A 76 1.64 -9.37 5.94
C HIS A 76 1.82 -8.99 7.40
N PRO A 77 3.06 -9.11 7.95
CA PRO A 77 3.29 -8.78 9.36
C PRO A 77 2.88 -7.36 9.75
N ASN A 78 2.95 -6.39 8.83
CA ASN A 78 2.69 -4.99 9.12
C ASN A 78 1.37 -4.47 8.57
N VAL A 79 0.45 -5.38 8.24
CA VAL A 79 -0.89 -5.04 7.74
C VAL A 79 -1.92 -5.74 8.62
N ASP A 80 -2.87 -4.98 9.17
CA ASP A 80 -3.90 -5.58 10.03
C ASP A 80 -5.08 -6.11 9.22
N CYS A 81 -6.05 -6.70 9.90
CA CYS A 81 -7.21 -7.31 9.25
C CYS A 81 -8.13 -6.31 8.55
N HIS A 82 -7.98 -5.02 8.84
CA HIS A 82 -8.75 -3.96 8.19
C HIS A 82 -7.98 -3.30 7.05
N GLY A 83 -6.77 -3.74 6.77
CA GLY A 83 -5.94 -3.18 5.71
C GLY A 83 -5.07 -2.01 6.16
N ALA A 84 -5.07 -1.67 7.45
CA ALA A 84 -4.21 -0.60 7.95
C ALA A 84 -2.75 -1.03 7.92
N ILE A 85 -1.87 -0.09 7.58
CA ILE A 85 -0.46 -0.36 7.32
C ILE A 85 0.40 0.32 8.39
N CYS A 86 1.32 -0.44 9.00
CA CYS A 86 2.33 0.13 9.89
C CYS A 86 3.58 0.45 9.08
N LEU A 87 3.76 1.71 8.73
CA LEU A 87 4.88 2.19 7.94
C LEU A 87 5.26 3.57 8.44
N ASP A 88 6.54 3.75 8.79
CA ASP A 88 7.01 4.96 9.46
C ASP A 88 6.79 6.25 8.65
N ILE A 89 6.94 6.20 7.33
CA ILE A 89 6.73 7.39 6.51
C ILE A 89 5.26 7.83 6.45
N LEU A 90 4.34 6.98 6.86
CA LEU A 90 2.93 7.36 6.97
C LEU A 90 2.60 7.96 8.34
N LYS A 91 3.57 8.04 9.22
CA LYS A 91 3.41 8.51 10.59
C LYS A 91 4.49 9.55 10.92
N GLU A 92 5.36 9.24 11.88
CA GLU A 92 6.33 10.17 12.42
C GLU A 92 7.43 10.59 11.43
N ASN A 93 7.72 9.77 10.43
CA ASN A 93 8.76 10.07 9.45
C ASN A 93 8.24 10.68 8.16
N TRP A 94 6.97 11.07 8.14
CA TRP A 94 6.41 11.79 6.98
C TRP A 94 7.07 13.16 6.83
N THR A 95 7.39 13.53 5.61
CA THR A 95 7.81 14.89 5.27
C THR A 95 7.09 15.36 4.02
N ALA A 96 6.98 16.69 3.85
CA ALA A 96 6.29 17.27 2.71
C ALA A 96 7.01 17.04 1.37
N VAL A 97 8.23 16.54 1.41
CA VAL A 97 9.00 16.20 0.20
C VAL A 97 8.53 14.88 -0.40
N LEU A 98 7.96 14.00 0.42
CA LEU A 98 7.50 12.69 -0.04
C LEU A 98 6.28 12.83 -0.95
N THR A 99 6.19 11.95 -1.94
CA THR A 99 5.08 11.91 -2.90
C THR A 99 4.28 10.63 -2.73
N ALA A 100 3.07 10.62 -3.27
CA ALA A 100 2.25 9.42 -3.29
C ALA A 100 2.96 8.26 -4.01
N SER A 101 3.69 8.57 -5.08
CA SER A 101 4.47 7.55 -5.79
C SER A 101 5.51 6.90 -4.89
N GLN A 102 6.22 7.70 -4.10
CA GLN A 102 7.21 7.19 -3.16
C GLN A 102 6.56 6.36 -2.03
N VAL A 103 5.39 6.77 -1.58
CA VAL A 103 4.63 5.98 -0.59
C VAL A 103 4.28 4.62 -1.16
N LEU A 104 3.75 4.57 -2.38
CA LEU A 104 3.37 3.31 -3.02
C LEU A 104 4.57 2.40 -3.25
N LEU A 105 5.71 2.97 -3.68
CA LEU A 105 6.95 2.21 -3.84
C LEU A 105 7.44 1.65 -2.50
N SER A 106 7.32 2.44 -1.44
CA SER A 106 7.71 1.99 -0.10
C SER A 106 6.83 0.85 0.39
N ILE A 107 5.53 0.90 0.10
CA ILE A 107 4.62 -0.18 0.46
C ILE A 107 4.95 -1.44 -0.34
N GLN A 108 5.24 -1.32 -1.63
CA GLN A 108 5.65 -2.46 -2.45
C GLN A 108 6.91 -3.11 -1.86
N SER A 109 7.89 -2.29 -1.47
CA SER A 109 9.11 -2.78 -0.83
C SER A 109 8.83 -3.44 0.52
N LEU A 110 7.89 -2.89 1.29
CA LEU A 110 7.51 -3.44 2.59
C LEU A 110 7.01 -4.87 2.48
N LEU A 111 6.35 -5.22 1.37
CA LEU A 111 5.83 -6.57 1.18
C LEU A 111 6.92 -7.63 1.31
N ASP A 112 8.14 -7.36 0.87
CA ASP A 112 9.25 -8.30 0.96
C ASP A 112 10.25 -7.96 2.07
N ASN A 113 10.00 -6.88 2.80
CA ASN A 113 10.90 -6.40 3.86
C ASN A 113 10.10 -6.01 5.10
N PRO A 114 9.46 -6.99 5.77
CA PRO A 114 8.61 -6.67 6.92
C PRO A 114 9.42 -6.24 8.13
N ASN A 115 8.80 -5.41 8.96
CA ASN A 115 9.32 -5.07 10.27
C ASN A 115 8.66 -6.01 11.29
N ASN A 116 9.36 -7.09 11.66
CA ASN A 116 8.83 -8.09 12.58
C ASN A 116 8.95 -7.70 14.05
N ALA A 117 9.56 -6.55 14.35
CA ALA A 117 9.72 -6.10 15.73
C ALA A 117 8.39 -5.67 16.36
N SER A 118 7.48 -5.11 15.55
CA SER A 118 6.18 -4.62 16.03
C SER A 118 5.09 -5.01 15.05
N PRO A 119 4.75 -6.30 14.96
CA PRO A 119 3.79 -6.73 13.96
C PRO A 119 2.35 -6.37 14.32
N LEU A 120 1.58 -6.00 13.29
CA LEU A 120 0.12 -5.87 13.39
C LEU A 120 -0.57 -7.21 13.19
N ASN A 121 0.11 -8.14 12.54
CA ASN A 121 -0.36 -9.50 12.29
C ASN A 121 0.68 -10.48 12.83
N PRO A 122 0.54 -10.89 14.09
CA PRO A 122 1.52 -11.80 14.71
C PRO A 122 1.66 -13.14 14.00
N GLN A 123 0.56 -13.66 13.44
CA GLN A 123 0.60 -14.93 12.70
C GLN A 123 1.49 -14.80 11.47
N ALA A 124 1.36 -13.70 10.73
CA ALA A 124 2.20 -13.46 9.56
C ALA A 124 3.67 -13.32 9.96
N ALA A 125 3.95 -12.63 11.07
CA ALA A 125 5.31 -12.49 11.57
C ALA A 125 5.92 -13.84 11.92
N THR A 126 5.14 -14.73 12.54
CA THR A 126 5.59 -16.06 12.89
C THR A 126 5.87 -16.92 11.65
N LEU A 127 4.98 -16.85 10.64
CA LEU A 127 5.12 -17.65 9.43
C LEU A 127 6.20 -17.12 8.49
N TRP A 128 6.67 -15.89 8.69
CA TRP A 128 7.67 -15.29 7.79
C TRP A 128 8.92 -16.17 7.64
N ALA A 129 9.33 -16.85 8.70
CA ALA A 129 10.51 -17.71 8.68
C ALA A 129 10.32 -18.97 7.81
N ASP A 130 9.08 -19.37 7.58
CA ASP A 130 8.74 -20.50 6.72
C ASP A 130 8.05 -19.97 5.46
N GLN A 131 8.83 -19.69 4.43
CA GLN A 131 8.33 -19.03 3.23
C GLN A 131 7.29 -19.88 2.47
N ALA A 132 7.37 -21.19 2.54
CA ALA A 132 6.39 -22.04 1.89
C ALA A 132 5.01 -21.85 2.54
N GLU A 133 4.96 -21.89 3.86
CA GLU A 133 3.72 -21.69 4.61
C GLU A 133 3.24 -20.25 4.50
N PHE A 134 4.17 -19.28 4.52
CA PHE A 134 3.83 -17.88 4.37
C PHE A 134 3.16 -17.63 3.01
N ARG A 135 3.75 -18.18 1.95
CA ARG A 135 3.19 -18.04 0.59
C ARG A 135 1.77 -18.63 0.50
N ARG A 136 1.54 -19.79 1.14
CA ARG A 136 0.21 -20.37 1.15
C ARG A 136 -0.80 -19.48 1.86
N ALA A 137 -0.40 -18.89 2.99
CA ALA A 137 -1.27 -17.99 3.75
C ALA A 137 -1.57 -16.71 2.96
N VAL A 138 -0.57 -16.16 2.28
CA VAL A 138 -0.75 -15.00 1.41
C VAL A 138 -1.81 -15.27 0.34
N ARG A 139 -1.69 -16.42 -0.33
CA ARG A 139 -2.62 -16.77 -1.39
C ARG A 139 -4.02 -17.08 -0.87
N ALA A 140 -4.11 -17.73 0.28
CA ALA A 140 -5.40 -18.00 0.90
C ALA A 140 -6.14 -16.70 1.25
N ALA A 141 -5.44 -15.72 1.82
CA ALA A 141 -6.02 -14.44 2.15
C ALA A 141 -6.45 -13.68 0.89
N TYR A 142 -5.61 -13.71 -0.14
CA TYR A 142 -5.89 -13.05 -1.41
C TYR A 142 -7.13 -13.64 -2.09
N GLU A 143 -7.24 -14.96 -2.11
CA GLU A 143 -8.36 -15.66 -2.74
C GLU A 143 -9.67 -15.49 -1.98
N ALA A 144 -9.60 -15.09 -0.71
CA ALA A 144 -10.80 -14.81 0.09
C ALA A 144 -11.52 -13.54 -0.38
N LYS A 145 -10.84 -12.68 -1.16
CA LYS A 145 -11.46 -11.45 -1.65
C LYS A 145 -12.61 -11.78 -2.58
N GLY A 146 -13.68 -11.01 -2.50
CA GLY A 146 -14.83 -11.19 -3.37
C GLY A 146 -15.75 -12.35 -3.01
N LYS A 147 -15.42 -13.14 -2.01
CA LYS A 147 -16.33 -14.19 -1.55
C LYS A 147 -17.43 -13.57 -0.70
N PRO A 148 -18.68 -13.99 -0.90
CA PRO A 148 -19.75 -13.49 -0.05
C PRO A 148 -19.53 -13.92 1.40
N MET A 149 -19.82 -13.01 2.27
CA MET A 149 -19.68 -13.25 3.71
C MET A 149 -20.86 -14.04 4.22
#